data_178c99092b036e1df2c5db71f881e89e
#
_entry.id   178c99092b036e1df2c5db71f881e89e
#
_cell.length_a   1.000
_cell.length_b   1.000
_cell.length_c   1.000
_cell.angle_alpha   90.00
_cell.angle_beta   90.00
_cell.angle_gamma   90.00
#
_symmetry.space_group_name_H-M   'P 1'
#
loop_
_entity.id
_entity.type
_entity.pdbx_description
1 polymer ?
#
loop_
_entity_poly.entity_id
_entity_poly.type
_entity_poly.pdbx_seq_one_letter_code
_entity_poly.pdbx_strand_id
1 'polypeptide(L)'
;MPELQTFHGHVVDLRRHVNVHLRHLRPFAPTERYELWLRAPDGAERKFTLRTREMPARRGHELSLVTTAQRRPRVLDVANWTTIDGVNYARSEPSTLVQRLDGVWLVVSFIGMTATFGDAGIALFVPAAGLVVATVAAVRWAARRRLASQVDRALDLEAWRTAEGRVVLH
;
A
#
# COMPACT_ATOMS: atom_id res chain seq x y z
N MET A 1 11.44 11.55 0.73
CA MET A 1 10.33 10.73 1.28
C MET A 1 9.05 11.14 0.59
N PRO A 2 8.10 10.25 0.29
CA PRO A 2 6.84 10.68 -0.29
C PRO A 2 6.10 11.54 0.75
N GLU A 3 5.68 12.71 0.32
CA GLU A 3 4.78 13.56 1.09
C GLU A 3 3.41 12.87 1.16
N LEU A 4 2.77 12.88 2.33
CA LEU A 4 1.47 12.29 2.55
C LEU A 4 0.38 13.35 2.53
N GLN A 5 -0.77 13.00 1.98
CA GLN A 5 -1.98 13.82 2.01
C GLN A 5 -3.12 13.00 2.57
N THR A 6 -3.93 13.63 3.41
CA THR A 6 -5.15 13.03 3.96
C THR A 6 -6.35 13.62 3.26
N PHE A 7 -7.29 12.78 2.84
CA PHE A 7 -8.58 13.16 2.29
C PHE A 7 -9.68 12.63 3.19
N HIS A 8 -10.56 13.52 3.63
CA HIS A 8 -11.72 13.18 4.43
C HIS A 8 -12.99 13.41 3.63
N GLY A 9 -14.01 12.55 3.78
CA GLY A 9 -15.29 12.72 3.10
C GLY A 9 -16.21 11.53 3.20
N HIS A 10 -17.39 11.68 2.57
CA HIS A 10 -18.40 10.63 2.52
C HIS A 10 -18.30 9.81 1.24
N VAL A 11 -18.52 8.49 1.36
CA VAL A 11 -18.55 7.57 0.22
C VAL A 11 -19.81 7.80 -0.59
N VAL A 12 -19.63 8.27 -1.82
CA VAL A 12 -20.72 8.44 -2.80
C VAL A 12 -20.98 7.14 -3.55
N ASP A 13 -19.90 6.51 -4.01
CA ASP A 13 -19.97 5.23 -4.72
C ASP A 13 -18.78 4.35 -4.41
N LEU A 14 -19.00 3.04 -4.42
CA LEU A 14 -17.98 2.03 -4.19
C LEU A 14 -18.20 0.90 -5.20
N ARG A 15 -17.16 0.62 -6.02
CA ARG A 15 -17.18 -0.47 -6.99
C ARG A 15 -16.06 -1.45 -6.69
N ARG A 16 -16.43 -2.72 -6.58
CA ARG A 16 -15.52 -3.83 -6.42
C ARG A 16 -15.21 -4.44 -7.79
N HIS A 17 -13.94 -4.52 -8.12
CA HIS A 17 -13.45 -5.23 -9.30
C HIS A 17 -12.77 -6.52 -8.87
N VAL A 18 -13.45 -7.63 -9.09
CA VAL A 18 -12.86 -8.96 -8.87
C VAL A 18 -12.13 -9.34 -10.15
N ASN A 19 -10.80 -9.30 -10.12
CA ASN A 19 -10.01 -9.87 -11.22
C ASN A 19 -10.04 -11.38 -11.09
N VAL A 20 -11.05 -12.01 -11.70
CA VAL A 20 -11.11 -13.46 -11.89
C VAL A 20 -10.13 -13.85 -13.01
N HIS A 21 -8.85 -13.56 -12.82
CA HIS A 21 -7.83 -14.22 -13.60
C HIS A 21 -7.59 -15.57 -12.93
N LEU A 22 -8.15 -16.61 -13.55
CA LEU A 22 -7.87 -18.02 -13.33
C LEU A 22 -6.38 -18.34 -13.49
N ARG A 23 -5.53 -17.75 -12.66
CA ARG A 23 -4.14 -18.18 -12.50
C ARG A 23 -4.10 -19.21 -11.39
N HIS A 24 -4.19 -20.47 -11.81
CA HIS A 24 -4.26 -21.69 -11.03
C HIS A 24 -3.12 -21.96 -10.02
N LEU A 25 -2.27 -21.00 -9.67
CA LEU A 25 -1.06 -21.26 -8.88
C LEU A 25 -0.76 -20.19 -7.79
N ARG A 26 -1.75 -19.49 -7.26
CA ARG A 26 -1.48 -18.59 -6.12
C ARG A 26 -2.16 -19.13 -4.86
N PRO A 27 -1.38 -19.52 -3.83
CA PRO A 27 -1.90 -19.99 -2.54
C PRO A 27 -2.53 -18.89 -1.68
N PHE A 28 -2.62 -17.65 -2.19
CA PHE A 28 -3.17 -16.51 -1.45
C PHE A 28 -4.44 -16.01 -2.11
N ALA A 29 -5.40 -15.60 -1.28
CA ALA A 29 -6.62 -14.98 -1.73
C ALA A 29 -6.32 -13.82 -2.70
N PRO A 30 -7.03 -13.71 -3.84
CA PRO A 30 -6.80 -12.65 -4.80
C PRO A 30 -7.05 -11.29 -4.14
N THR A 31 -6.13 -10.37 -4.34
CA THR A 31 -6.31 -8.98 -3.92
C THR A 31 -7.36 -8.34 -4.79
N GLU A 32 -8.40 -7.83 -4.18
CA GLU A 32 -9.47 -7.13 -4.87
C GLU A 32 -9.08 -5.67 -5.11
N ARG A 33 -9.56 -5.14 -6.23
CA ARG A 33 -9.44 -3.72 -6.55
C ARG A 33 -10.76 -3.05 -6.29
N TYR A 34 -10.74 -2.02 -5.44
CA TYR A 34 -11.88 -1.16 -5.18
C TYR A 34 -11.69 0.20 -5.83
N GLU A 35 -12.73 0.70 -6.47
CA GLU A 35 -12.86 2.09 -6.91
C GLU A 35 -13.82 2.80 -5.98
N LEU A 36 -13.35 3.87 -5.37
CA LEU A 36 -14.03 4.62 -4.34
C LEU A 36 -14.20 6.06 -4.79
N TRP A 37 -15.43 6.57 -4.75
CA TRP A 37 -15.73 7.99 -4.95
C TRP A 37 -16.06 8.62 -3.61
N LEU A 38 -15.26 9.60 -3.20
CA LEU A 38 -15.45 10.38 -1.99
C LEU A 38 -15.89 11.79 -2.34
N ARG A 39 -16.91 12.28 -1.63
CA ARG A 39 -17.31 13.68 -1.64
C ARG A 39 -16.71 14.34 -0.41
N ALA A 40 -15.84 15.32 -0.64
CA ALA A 40 -15.24 16.13 0.41
C ALA A 40 -16.27 17.12 0.98
N PRO A 41 -16.01 17.75 2.15
CA PRO A 41 -16.92 18.74 2.75
C PRO A 41 -17.17 19.96 1.86
N ASP A 42 -16.25 20.30 0.95
CA ASP A 42 -16.40 21.36 -0.06
C ASP A 42 -17.31 20.97 -1.24
N GLY A 43 -17.85 19.75 -1.22
CA GLY A 43 -18.70 19.20 -2.28
C GLY A 43 -17.92 18.58 -3.45
N ALA A 44 -16.61 18.70 -3.50
CA ALA A 44 -15.79 18.12 -4.56
C ALA A 44 -15.75 16.59 -4.47
N GLU A 45 -16.01 15.93 -5.61
CA GLU A 45 -15.93 14.47 -5.70
C GLU A 45 -14.57 14.06 -6.27
N ARG A 46 -13.94 13.08 -5.62
CA ARG A 46 -12.66 12.52 -6.06
C ARG A 46 -12.72 11.00 -6.11
N LYS A 47 -12.13 10.46 -7.17
CA LYS A 47 -12.02 9.01 -7.36
C LYS A 47 -10.68 8.51 -6.85
N PHE A 48 -10.73 7.46 -6.04
CA PHE A 48 -9.56 6.75 -5.53
C PHE A 48 -9.60 5.28 -5.93
N THR A 49 -8.43 4.67 -6.01
CA THR A 49 -8.31 3.23 -6.25
C THR A 49 -7.50 2.60 -5.15
N LEU A 50 -8.05 1.57 -4.51
CA LEU A 50 -7.42 0.83 -3.42
C LEU A 50 -7.33 -0.65 -3.81
N ARG A 51 -6.23 -1.30 -3.45
CA ARG A 51 -6.08 -2.76 -3.50
C ARG A 51 -5.99 -3.28 -2.09
N THR A 52 -7.01 -3.98 -1.66
CA THR A 52 -7.10 -4.57 -0.33
C THR A 52 -7.85 -5.88 -0.40
N ARG A 53 -7.70 -6.71 0.61
CA ARG A 53 -8.49 -7.96 0.74
C ARG A 53 -9.88 -7.69 1.26
N GLU A 54 -10.00 -6.69 2.11
CA GLU A 54 -11.26 -6.31 2.74
C GLU A 54 -11.43 -4.81 2.64
N MET A 55 -12.63 -4.37 2.29
CA MET A 55 -12.98 -2.96 2.24
C MET A 55 -14.05 -2.69 3.31
N PRO A 56 -13.68 -2.07 4.44
CA PRO A 56 -14.61 -1.83 5.54
C PRO A 56 -15.49 -0.61 5.32
N ALA A 57 -15.93 -0.37 4.09
CA ALA A 57 -16.71 0.81 3.74
C ALA A 57 -17.94 0.46 2.90
N ARG A 58 -18.99 1.28 3.05
CA ARG A 58 -20.23 1.27 2.27
C ARG A 58 -20.57 2.68 1.84
N ARG A 59 -21.53 2.82 0.91
CA ARG A 59 -22.06 4.13 0.54
C ARG A 59 -22.61 4.86 1.78
N GLY A 60 -22.34 6.16 1.87
CA GLY A 60 -22.74 7.01 3.00
C GLY A 60 -21.78 6.97 4.20
N HIS A 61 -20.82 6.02 4.24
CA HIS A 61 -19.83 6.00 5.30
C HIS A 61 -18.88 7.18 5.20
N GLU A 62 -18.45 7.67 6.35
CA GLU A 62 -17.45 8.71 6.50
C GLU A 62 -16.06 8.07 6.59
N LEU A 63 -15.18 8.47 5.68
CA LEU A 63 -13.84 7.89 5.54
C LEU A 63 -12.75 8.96 5.57
N SER A 64 -11.60 8.60 6.12
CA SER A 64 -10.33 9.28 5.89
C SER A 64 -9.39 8.38 5.09
N LEU A 65 -8.81 8.92 4.03
CA LEU A 65 -7.82 8.25 3.18
C LEU A 65 -6.46 8.90 3.36
N VAL A 66 -5.43 8.11 3.58
CA VAL A 66 -4.05 8.55 3.50
C VAL A 66 -3.48 8.17 2.14
N THR A 67 -2.99 9.16 1.40
CA THR A 67 -2.46 8.99 0.05
C THR A 67 -1.08 9.60 -0.09
N THR A 68 -0.36 9.22 -1.14
CA THR A 68 0.87 9.90 -1.55
C THR A 68 0.54 11.21 -2.28
N ALA A 69 1.26 12.31 -1.96
CA ALA A 69 1.13 13.60 -2.63
C ALA A 69 1.80 13.57 -4.01
N GLN A 70 1.27 12.78 -4.93
CA GLN A 70 1.77 12.64 -6.30
C GLN A 70 0.66 12.98 -7.30
N ARG A 71 1.03 13.30 -8.55
CA ARG A 71 0.07 13.54 -9.65
C ARG A 71 -0.95 12.40 -9.82
N ARG A 72 -0.57 11.17 -9.49
CA ARG A 72 -1.47 10.01 -9.37
C ARG A 72 -1.39 9.49 -7.93
N PRO A 73 -2.24 9.98 -7.03
CA PRO A 73 -2.20 9.62 -5.62
C PRO A 73 -2.47 8.13 -5.46
N ARG A 74 -1.61 7.47 -4.69
CA ARG A 74 -1.81 6.07 -4.30
C ARG A 74 -2.37 6.05 -2.90
N VAL A 75 -3.50 5.39 -2.71
CA VAL A 75 -4.09 5.16 -1.39
C VAL A 75 -3.20 4.17 -0.63
N LEU A 76 -2.79 4.56 0.56
CA LEU A 76 -1.96 3.76 1.45
C LEU A 76 -2.80 3.10 2.54
N ASP A 77 -3.75 3.87 3.10
CA ASP A 77 -4.62 3.40 4.17
C ASP A 77 -5.98 4.09 4.11
N VAL A 78 -6.99 3.45 4.70
CA VAL A 78 -8.37 3.93 4.79
C VAL A 78 -8.84 3.72 6.21
N ALA A 79 -9.37 4.76 6.85
CA ALA A 79 -10.06 4.69 8.13
C ALA A 79 -11.55 4.97 7.94
N ASN A 80 -12.39 4.08 8.45
CA ASN A 80 -13.85 4.24 8.46
C ASN A 80 -14.31 4.66 9.85
N TRP A 81 -14.93 5.84 9.94
CA TRP A 81 -15.39 6.45 11.18
C TRP A 81 -16.88 6.15 11.50
N THR A 82 -17.60 5.52 10.58
CA THR A 82 -19.07 5.33 10.70
C THR A 82 -19.44 4.01 11.34
N THR A 83 -18.48 3.15 11.71
CA THR A 83 -18.79 1.83 12.27
C THR A 83 -19.12 1.91 13.76
N ILE A 84 -20.14 1.13 14.18
CA ILE A 84 -20.64 1.09 15.56
C ILE A 84 -19.57 0.54 16.52
N ASP A 85 -18.74 -0.39 16.04
CA ASP A 85 -17.74 -1.10 16.85
C ASP A 85 -16.39 -0.36 16.92
N GLY A 86 -16.32 0.90 16.50
CA GLY A 86 -15.10 1.69 16.46
C GLY A 86 -14.60 1.98 15.06
N VAL A 87 -13.32 2.38 14.95
CA VAL A 87 -12.72 2.72 13.66
C VAL A 87 -12.18 1.47 12.98
N ASN A 88 -12.65 1.19 11.77
CA ASN A 88 -12.13 0.10 10.95
C ASN A 88 -11.13 0.61 9.93
N TYR A 89 -9.97 -0.03 9.89
CA TYR A 89 -8.86 0.31 9.00
C TYR A 89 -8.71 -0.71 7.88
N ALA A 90 -8.38 -0.22 6.67
CA ALA A 90 -7.98 -1.06 5.56
C ALA A 90 -6.71 -0.54 4.90
N ARG A 91 -5.63 -1.25 5.10
CA ARG A 91 -4.33 -0.92 4.51
C ARG A 91 -4.20 -1.49 3.09
N SER A 92 -3.67 -0.68 2.19
CA SER A 92 -3.31 -1.14 0.85
C SER A 92 -2.22 -2.20 0.93
N GLU A 93 -2.37 -3.27 0.13
CA GLU A 93 -1.33 -4.31 0.10
C GLU A 93 0.03 -3.73 -0.28
N PRO A 94 1.07 -4.04 0.50
CA PRO A 94 2.43 -3.61 0.20
C PRO A 94 2.94 -4.31 -1.06
N SER A 95 3.77 -3.62 -1.84
CA SER A 95 4.50 -4.25 -2.95
C SER A 95 5.39 -5.40 -2.42
N THR A 96 5.72 -6.40 -3.23
CA THR A 96 6.61 -7.50 -2.83
C THR A 96 8.01 -6.97 -2.43
N LEU A 97 8.67 -7.59 -1.42
CA LEU A 97 10.03 -7.20 -0.99
C LEU A 97 11.04 -7.45 -2.08
N VAL A 98 10.89 -8.56 -2.78
CA VAL A 98 11.70 -8.93 -3.94
C VAL A 98 10.84 -8.68 -5.19
N GLN A 99 11.32 -7.85 -6.10
CA GLN A 99 10.65 -7.53 -7.35
C GLN A 99 11.20 -8.42 -8.48
N ARG A 100 10.42 -8.58 -9.54
CA ARG A 100 10.86 -9.37 -10.72
C ARG A 100 12.16 -8.84 -11.33
N LEU A 101 12.36 -7.51 -11.32
CA LEU A 101 13.58 -6.88 -11.80
C LEU A 101 14.83 -7.31 -10.99
N ASP A 102 14.68 -7.58 -9.69
CA ASP A 102 15.81 -8.05 -8.87
C ASP A 102 16.29 -9.42 -9.37
N GLY A 103 15.34 -10.31 -9.76
CA GLY A 103 15.68 -11.60 -10.36
C GLY A 103 16.43 -11.46 -11.70
N VAL A 104 16.02 -10.53 -12.56
CA VAL A 104 16.70 -10.26 -13.83
C VAL A 104 18.14 -9.80 -13.57
N TRP A 105 18.35 -8.87 -12.65
CA TRP A 105 19.71 -8.40 -12.28
C TRP A 105 20.57 -9.50 -11.70
N LEU A 106 20.00 -10.40 -10.90
CA LEU A 106 20.73 -11.57 -10.39
C LEU A 106 21.19 -12.52 -11.50
N VAL A 107 20.31 -12.79 -12.46
CA VAL A 107 20.64 -13.65 -13.62
C VAL A 107 21.75 -13.01 -14.49
N VAL A 108 21.62 -11.71 -14.80
CA VAL A 108 22.65 -10.99 -15.59
C VAL A 108 23.99 -10.98 -14.85
N SER A 109 23.98 -10.73 -13.54
CA SER A 109 25.21 -10.75 -12.72
C SER A 109 25.84 -12.14 -12.66
N PHE A 110 25.01 -13.20 -12.57
CA PHE A 110 25.48 -14.59 -12.59
C PHE A 110 26.21 -14.91 -13.89
N ILE A 111 25.58 -14.60 -15.04
CA ILE A 111 26.18 -14.82 -16.36
C ILE A 111 27.50 -14.04 -16.48
N GLY A 112 27.51 -12.78 -16.08
CA GLY A 112 28.72 -11.94 -16.13
C GLY A 112 29.86 -12.50 -15.30
N MET A 113 29.60 -12.93 -14.06
CA MET A 113 30.61 -13.50 -13.17
C MET A 113 31.13 -14.85 -13.66
N THR A 114 30.25 -15.73 -14.13
CA THR A 114 30.68 -17.03 -14.67
C THR A 114 31.48 -16.88 -15.97
N ALA A 115 31.13 -15.94 -16.83
CA ALA A 115 31.86 -15.65 -18.06
C ALA A 115 33.27 -15.06 -17.77
N THR A 116 33.44 -14.30 -16.69
CA THR A 116 34.70 -13.62 -16.37
C THR A 116 35.63 -14.50 -15.52
N PHE A 117 35.10 -15.25 -14.56
CA PHE A 117 35.88 -15.95 -13.54
C PHE A 117 35.67 -17.47 -13.56
N GLY A 118 34.91 -18.03 -14.49
CA GLY A 118 34.64 -19.46 -14.55
C GLY A 118 34.05 -20.03 -13.24
N ASP A 119 34.56 -21.17 -12.79
CA ASP A 119 34.06 -21.85 -11.59
C ASP A 119 34.28 -21.03 -10.30
N ALA A 120 35.33 -20.23 -10.22
CA ALA A 120 35.53 -19.29 -9.12
C ALA A 120 34.41 -18.23 -9.06
N GLY A 121 33.89 -17.82 -10.21
CA GLY A 121 32.76 -16.91 -10.32
C GLY A 121 31.50 -17.48 -9.68
N ILE A 122 31.24 -18.77 -9.85
CA ILE A 122 30.08 -19.43 -9.24
C ILE A 122 30.21 -19.44 -7.71
N ALA A 123 31.39 -19.80 -7.19
CA ALA A 123 31.64 -19.88 -5.76
C ALA A 123 31.50 -18.52 -5.05
N LEU A 124 31.89 -17.43 -5.70
CA LEU A 124 31.76 -16.06 -5.19
C LEU A 124 30.38 -15.48 -5.39
N PHE A 125 29.70 -15.86 -6.47
CA PHE A 125 28.37 -15.31 -6.79
C PHE A 125 27.32 -15.65 -5.73
N VAL A 126 27.28 -16.89 -5.26
CA VAL A 126 26.24 -17.33 -4.31
C VAL A 126 26.21 -16.49 -3.03
N PRO A 127 27.33 -16.33 -2.29
CA PRO A 127 27.32 -15.49 -1.09
C PRO A 127 27.10 -14.01 -1.40
N ALA A 128 27.66 -13.49 -2.51
CA ALA A 128 27.46 -12.10 -2.91
C ALA A 128 26.00 -11.81 -3.27
N ALA A 129 25.35 -12.68 -4.04
CA ALA A 129 23.94 -12.56 -4.39
C ALA A 129 23.05 -12.62 -3.13
N GLY A 130 23.33 -13.53 -2.21
CA GLY A 130 22.65 -13.63 -0.93
C GLY A 130 22.73 -12.32 -0.13
N LEU A 131 23.92 -11.74 -0.04
CA LEU A 131 24.14 -10.47 0.65
C LEU A 131 23.37 -9.31 -0.01
N VAL A 132 23.41 -9.21 -1.34
CA VAL A 132 22.69 -8.17 -2.09
C VAL A 132 21.18 -8.31 -1.89
N VAL A 133 20.63 -9.50 -2.02
CA VAL A 133 19.19 -9.75 -1.81
C VAL A 133 18.78 -9.41 -0.38
N ALA A 134 19.55 -9.84 0.61
CA ALA A 134 19.29 -9.55 2.02
C ALA A 134 19.34 -8.04 2.29
N THR A 135 20.33 -7.32 1.75
CA THR A 135 20.47 -5.87 1.90
C THR A 135 19.30 -5.13 1.26
N VAL A 136 18.95 -5.46 0.03
CA VAL A 136 17.80 -4.85 -0.68
C VAL A 136 16.49 -5.12 0.05
N ALA A 137 16.28 -6.34 0.53
CA ALA A 137 15.10 -6.70 1.31
C ALA A 137 15.06 -5.93 2.64
N ALA A 138 16.18 -5.81 3.36
CA ALA A 138 16.27 -5.06 4.61
C ALA A 138 15.97 -3.56 4.41
N VAL A 139 16.56 -2.93 3.39
CA VAL A 139 16.29 -1.51 3.05
C VAL A 139 14.82 -1.30 2.71
N ARG A 140 14.23 -2.15 1.88
CA ARG A 140 12.82 -2.07 1.52
C ARG A 140 11.91 -2.29 2.73
N TRP A 141 12.25 -3.22 3.61
CA TRP A 141 11.51 -3.47 4.84
C TRP A 141 11.57 -2.27 5.79
N ALA A 142 12.75 -1.69 6.00
CA ALA A 142 12.92 -0.49 6.80
C ALA A 142 12.14 0.71 6.24
N ALA A 143 12.17 0.90 4.91
CA ALA A 143 11.41 1.94 4.24
C ALA A 143 9.88 1.75 4.44
N ARG A 144 9.39 0.50 4.39
CA ARG A 144 7.98 0.18 4.64
C ARG A 144 7.58 0.44 6.09
N ARG A 145 8.41 0.04 7.06
CA ARG A 145 8.15 0.33 8.47
C ARG A 145 8.04 1.83 8.73
N ARG A 146 8.95 2.61 8.16
CA ARG A 146 8.91 4.09 8.26
C ARG A 146 7.63 4.66 7.63
N LEU A 147 7.27 4.19 6.44
CA LEU A 147 6.05 4.63 5.78
C LEU A 147 4.80 4.25 6.59
N ALA A 148 4.72 3.02 7.12
CA ALA A 148 3.63 2.57 7.97
C ALA A 148 3.48 3.47 9.20
N SER A 149 4.57 3.76 9.91
CA SER A 149 4.51 4.65 11.09
C SER A 149 4.10 6.10 10.76
N GLN A 150 4.42 6.59 9.55
CA GLN A 150 3.95 7.90 9.10
C GLN A 150 2.46 7.89 8.78
N VAL A 151 1.96 6.82 8.16
CA VAL A 151 0.53 6.63 7.87
C VAL A 151 -0.26 6.53 9.17
N ASP A 152 0.21 5.73 10.13
CA ASP A 152 -0.43 5.58 11.45
C ASP A 152 -0.54 6.95 12.15
N ARG A 153 0.55 7.73 12.18
CA ARG A 153 0.52 9.10 12.75
C ARG A 153 -0.45 10.04 12.02
N ALA A 154 -0.54 9.95 10.69
CA ALA A 154 -1.47 10.76 9.92
C ALA A 154 -2.92 10.41 10.25
N LEU A 155 -3.23 9.12 10.42
CA LEU A 155 -4.57 8.67 10.84
C LEU A 155 -4.89 9.05 12.27
N ASP A 156 -3.93 8.95 13.20
CA ASP A 156 -4.10 9.40 14.60
C ASP A 156 -4.44 10.88 14.66
N LEU A 157 -3.74 11.72 13.89
CA LEU A 157 -4.04 13.16 13.81
C LEU A 157 -5.46 13.42 13.26
N GLU A 158 -5.90 12.67 12.25
CA GLU A 158 -7.27 12.79 11.74
C GLU A 158 -8.30 12.29 12.75
N ALA A 159 -7.99 11.24 13.54
CA ALA A 159 -8.83 10.78 14.63
C ALA A 159 -9.09 11.89 15.64
N TRP A 160 -8.03 12.59 16.07
CA TRP A 160 -8.12 13.72 16.96
C TRP A 160 -8.98 14.86 16.39
N ARG A 161 -8.75 15.27 15.16
CA ARG A 161 -9.54 16.31 14.48
C ARG A 161 -11.02 15.96 14.38
N THR A 162 -11.32 14.70 14.04
CA THR A 162 -12.70 14.23 13.92
C THR A 162 -13.39 14.17 15.30
N ALA A 163 -12.67 13.79 16.35
CA ALA A 163 -13.19 13.78 17.71
C ALA A 163 -13.48 15.20 18.22
N GLU A 164 -12.56 16.14 18.02
CA GLU A 164 -12.76 17.55 18.39
C GLU A 164 -13.95 18.19 17.64
N GLY A 165 -14.07 17.94 16.34
CA GLY A 165 -15.18 18.45 15.53
C GLY A 165 -16.55 17.93 15.99
N ARG A 166 -16.63 16.71 16.52
CA ARG A 166 -17.88 16.15 17.06
C ARG A 166 -18.25 16.72 18.44
N VAL A 167 -17.26 17.09 19.25
CA VAL A 167 -17.50 17.69 20.58
C VAL A 167 -18.08 19.11 20.48
N VAL A 168 -17.74 19.85 19.43
CA VAL A 168 -18.21 21.24 19.23
C VAL A 168 -19.66 21.30 18.75
N LEU A 169 -20.23 20.20 18.25
CA LEU A 169 -21.59 20.15 17.69
C LEU A 169 -22.68 19.66 18.69
N HIS A 170 -22.33 19.47 19.95
CA HIS A 170 -23.23 19.15 21.08
C HIS A 170 -23.18 20.22 22.13
#